data_d296cd1801df94825ce4a6f6e40299c5
#
_entry.id   d296cd1801df94825ce4a6f6e40299c5
#
_cell.length_a   1.000
_cell.length_b   1.000
_cell.length_c   1.000
_cell.angle_alpha   90.00
_cell.angle_beta   90.00
_cell.angle_gamma   90.00
#
_symmetry.space_group_name_H-M   'P 1'
#
loop_
_entity.id
_entity.type
_entity.pdbx_description
1 polymer ?
#
loop_
_entity_poly.entity_id
_entity_poly.type
_entity_poly.pdbx_seq_one_letter_code
_entity_poly.pdbx_strand_id
1 'polypeptide(L)'
;MTVTLIVVAPASPLWSSNNKYIGVIAVSGRFLYHFCMQILYEDNHIIAVSKTCREIVQADKTGDTPLLDMVKAYIKQKYNKPGEVFLGLPHRLDRPTSGVVLFARTSKALVRLNAMFQTHESIHKTYWAIVANPPREPEGYLEHWLLRKEKENKSYVVREGVKDAKLAKLRYRTLAQSDRYTLLEITLLTGRHHQIRCQLAAIGSPIRGDLKYGAPRSNPDGGISLHAREIAFVHPVSKIPISITAPVPDDNLWRALTQNL
;
A
#
# COMPACT_ATOMS: atom_id res chain seq x y z
N MET A 1 16.84 7.91 39.33
CA MET A 1 16.14 8.57 38.23
C MET A 1 14.86 7.79 37.99
N THR A 2 13.72 8.37 38.33
CA THR A 2 12.41 7.74 38.28
C THR A 2 11.90 7.83 36.84
N VAL A 3 11.69 6.69 36.19
CA VAL A 3 11.12 6.61 34.84
C VAL A 3 9.60 6.69 34.97
N THR A 4 9.00 7.79 34.59
CA THR A 4 7.54 7.92 34.54
C THR A 4 7.05 7.42 33.21
N LEU A 5 6.35 6.30 33.23
CA LEU A 5 5.68 5.71 32.08
C LEU A 5 4.34 6.44 31.88
N ILE A 6 4.24 7.31 30.87
CA ILE A 6 2.97 7.93 30.51
C ILE A 6 2.36 7.11 29.36
N VAL A 7 1.36 6.30 29.68
CA VAL A 7 0.51 5.63 28.70
C VAL A 7 -0.62 6.59 28.36
N VAL A 8 -0.58 7.22 27.22
CA VAL A 8 -1.72 8.01 26.70
C VAL A 8 -2.65 7.05 25.95
N ALA A 9 -3.74 6.68 26.58
CA ALA A 9 -4.82 5.96 25.93
C ALA A 9 -5.57 6.93 24.99
N PRO A 10 -6.00 6.51 23.78
CA PRO A 10 -6.86 7.35 22.95
C PRO A 10 -8.23 7.52 23.61
N ALA A 11 -8.69 8.75 23.69
CA ALA A 11 -10.02 9.09 24.19
C ALA A 11 -11.08 8.74 23.15
N SER A 12 -11.63 7.52 23.21
CA SER A 12 -13.01 7.15 22.88
C SER A 12 -13.17 5.61 22.81
N PRO A 13 -14.27 5.06 23.30
CA PRO A 13 -14.46 3.63 23.45
C PRO A 13 -15.18 3.01 22.25
N LEU A 14 -14.44 2.68 21.19
CA LEU A 14 -14.89 1.73 20.18
C LEU A 14 -13.72 0.78 19.87
N TRP A 15 -13.47 -0.10 20.82
CA TRP A 15 -12.50 -1.18 20.66
C TRP A 15 -13.13 -2.35 19.90
N SER A 16 -12.81 -2.48 18.63
CA SER A 16 -12.88 -3.77 17.95
C SER A 16 -11.60 -4.55 18.27
N SER A 17 -11.73 -5.79 18.67
CA SER A 17 -10.67 -6.66 19.23
C SER A 17 -9.51 -7.02 18.28
N ASN A 18 -9.42 -6.45 17.07
CA ASN A 18 -8.43 -6.79 16.04
C ASN A 18 -7.45 -5.67 15.64
N ASN A 19 -7.55 -4.48 16.24
CA ASN A 19 -6.64 -3.38 15.91
C ASN A 19 -5.55 -3.23 16.97
N LYS A 20 -4.37 -3.81 16.73
CA LYS A 20 -3.19 -3.62 17.59
C LYS A 20 -2.39 -2.40 17.11
N TYR A 21 -2.60 -1.26 17.75
CA TYR A 21 -1.74 -0.09 17.62
C TYR A 21 -0.59 -0.23 18.61
N ILE A 22 0.64 0.01 18.16
CA ILE A 22 1.81 -0.01 19.04
C ILE A 22 2.46 1.36 19.01
N GLY A 23 2.39 2.06 20.15
CA GLY A 23 3.15 3.26 20.41
C GLY A 23 4.56 2.90 20.90
N VAL A 24 5.61 3.46 20.31
CA VAL A 24 6.98 3.39 20.85
C VAL A 24 7.19 4.60 21.72
N ILE A 25 7.55 4.38 23.00
CA ILE A 25 7.85 5.44 23.99
C ILE A 25 9.33 5.79 23.92
N ALA A 26 9.62 7.09 23.88
CA ALA A 26 10.98 7.62 23.94
C ALA A 26 11.50 7.75 25.37
N VAL A 27 12.77 7.43 25.57
CA VAL A 27 13.55 7.80 26.74
C VAL A 27 14.58 8.85 26.34
N SER A 28 14.70 9.90 27.17
CA SER A 28 15.63 11.03 27.05
C SER A 28 15.34 12.11 25.99
N GLY A 29 14.44 13.06 26.31
CA GLY A 29 14.58 14.47 25.91
C GLY A 29 14.47 14.83 24.41
N ARG A 30 14.22 13.90 23.51
CA ARG A 30 13.92 14.18 22.10
C ARG A 30 12.49 13.75 21.79
N PHE A 31 11.71 14.62 21.18
CA PHE A 31 10.38 14.32 20.66
C PHE A 31 10.49 13.18 19.64
N LEU A 32 10.09 11.98 20.03
CA LEU A 32 9.95 10.87 19.14
C LEU A 32 8.52 10.88 18.59
N TYR A 33 8.42 11.01 17.28
CA TYR A 33 7.16 10.92 16.57
C TYR A 33 6.49 9.57 16.88
N HIS A 34 5.24 9.64 17.36
CA HIS A 34 4.38 8.46 17.52
C HIS A 34 4.10 7.86 16.14
N PHE A 35 4.81 6.83 15.76
CA PHE A 35 4.45 6.04 14.58
C PHE A 35 3.44 4.97 15.01
N CYS A 36 2.16 5.25 14.82
CA CYS A 36 1.11 4.24 14.95
C CYS A 36 1.11 3.36 13.68
N MET A 37 1.94 2.31 13.66
CA MET A 37 1.91 1.30 12.62
C MET A 37 0.83 0.28 12.94
N GLN A 38 -0.12 0.07 12.03
CA GLN A 38 -1.17 -0.94 12.18
C GLN A 38 -0.72 -2.28 11.58
N ILE A 39 -0.66 -3.32 12.43
CA ILE A 39 -0.42 -4.70 12.00
C ILE A 39 -1.74 -5.31 11.54
N LEU A 40 -1.79 -5.75 10.28
CA LEU A 40 -2.98 -6.39 9.67
C LEU A 40 -2.95 -7.90 9.82
N TYR A 41 -1.77 -8.49 9.72
CA TYR A 41 -1.55 -9.93 9.88
C TYR A 41 -0.13 -10.19 10.38
N GLU A 42 0.05 -11.19 11.21
CA GLU A 42 1.36 -11.61 11.67
C GLU A 42 1.38 -13.07 12.07
N ASP A 43 2.38 -13.80 11.54
CA ASP A 43 2.75 -15.14 11.99
C ASP A 43 4.29 -15.32 11.99
N ASN A 44 4.76 -16.55 12.10
CA ASN A 44 6.19 -16.85 12.12
C ASN A 44 6.90 -16.59 10.77
N HIS A 45 6.17 -16.48 9.67
CA HIS A 45 6.71 -16.48 8.31
C HIS A 45 6.47 -15.18 7.56
N ILE A 46 5.38 -14.50 7.87
CA ILE A 46 4.98 -13.26 7.19
C ILE A 46 4.43 -12.24 8.19
N ILE A 47 4.50 -10.97 7.80
CA ILE A 47 3.82 -9.87 8.50
C ILE A 47 3.30 -8.90 7.44
N ALA A 48 2.07 -8.45 7.63
CA ALA A 48 1.45 -7.43 6.80
C ALA A 48 1.05 -6.22 7.64
N VAL A 49 1.29 -5.04 7.11
CA VAL A 49 1.01 -3.77 7.79
C VAL A 49 0.20 -2.84 6.89
N SER A 50 -0.56 -1.93 7.50
CA SER A 50 -1.22 -0.84 6.80
C SER A 50 -0.27 0.34 6.68
N LYS A 51 0.15 0.65 5.44
CA LYS A 51 1.00 1.78 5.11
C LYS A 51 0.16 3.03 4.89
N THR A 52 0.58 4.17 5.43
CA THR A 52 0.01 5.48 5.11
C THR A 52 0.62 6.07 3.84
N CYS A 53 0.03 7.14 3.29
CA CYS A 53 0.55 7.82 2.09
C CYS A 53 1.87 8.60 2.32
N ARG A 54 2.35 8.73 3.56
CA ARG A 54 3.58 9.47 3.89
C ARG A 54 4.80 8.60 4.04
N GLU A 55 4.60 7.31 4.28
CA GLU A 55 5.66 6.35 4.55
C GLU A 55 6.31 5.84 3.26
N ILE A 56 7.62 5.62 3.31
CA ILE A 56 8.36 4.88 2.29
C ILE A 56 8.51 3.42 2.72
N VAL A 57 8.43 2.48 1.79
CA VAL A 57 8.54 1.06 2.12
C VAL A 57 9.99 0.65 2.37
N GLN A 58 10.92 1.18 1.57
CA GLN A 58 12.38 0.98 1.69
C GLN A 58 13.11 2.31 1.60
N ALA A 59 14.34 2.36 2.06
CA ALA A 59 15.19 3.56 2.01
C ALA A 59 15.26 4.16 0.60
N ASP A 60 15.15 5.48 0.54
CA ASP A 60 15.32 6.28 -0.65
C ASP A 60 16.20 7.52 -0.37
N LYS A 61 16.24 8.46 -1.31
CA LYS A 61 17.07 9.68 -1.19
C LYS A 61 16.57 10.70 -0.15
N THR A 62 15.38 10.50 0.42
CA THR A 62 14.76 11.45 1.36
C THR A 62 15.33 11.38 2.77
N GLY A 63 15.92 10.23 3.15
CA GLY A 63 16.43 10.00 4.50
C GLY A 63 15.34 9.68 5.53
N ASP A 64 14.08 9.54 5.12
CA ASP A 64 13.01 9.12 6.02
C ASP A 64 13.19 7.67 6.46
N THR A 65 12.76 7.34 7.68
CA THR A 65 12.79 5.97 8.19
C THR A 65 11.85 5.07 7.38
N PRO A 66 12.37 4.01 6.74
CA PRO A 66 11.53 3.12 5.95
C PRO A 66 10.60 2.27 6.81
N LEU A 67 9.43 1.93 6.27
CA LEU A 67 8.49 1.00 6.90
C LEU A 67 9.15 -0.36 7.21
N LEU A 68 10.04 -0.83 6.34
CA LEU A 68 10.86 -2.02 6.56
C LEU A 68 11.60 -1.97 7.90
N ASP A 69 12.26 -0.85 8.22
CA ASP A 69 13.06 -0.70 9.44
C ASP A 69 12.15 -0.52 10.67
N MET A 70 11.01 0.14 10.50
CA MET A 70 10.00 0.25 11.56
C MET A 70 9.44 -1.14 11.94
N VAL A 71 9.15 -1.99 10.95
CA VAL A 71 8.67 -3.36 11.19
C VAL A 71 9.77 -4.23 11.80
N LYS A 72 11.05 -4.08 11.39
CA LYS A 72 12.17 -4.76 12.05
C LYS A 72 12.30 -4.39 13.52
N ALA A 73 12.21 -3.08 13.83
CA ALA A 73 12.26 -2.59 15.21
C ALA A 73 11.11 -3.16 16.05
N TYR A 74 9.90 -3.18 15.51
CA TYR A 74 8.74 -3.80 16.13
C TYR A 74 8.97 -5.28 16.45
N ILE A 75 9.43 -6.08 15.48
CA ILE A 75 9.68 -7.51 15.67
C ILE A 75 10.79 -7.72 16.72
N LYS A 76 11.86 -6.92 16.68
CA LYS A 76 12.98 -6.97 17.64
C LYS A 76 12.49 -6.76 19.05
N GLN A 77 11.68 -5.74 19.27
CA GLN A 77 11.13 -5.40 20.58
C GLN A 77 10.12 -6.45 21.06
N LYS A 78 9.13 -6.81 20.21
CA LYS A 78 8.04 -7.74 20.57
C LYS A 78 8.55 -9.13 20.98
N TYR A 79 9.60 -9.61 20.30
CA TYR A 79 10.13 -10.95 20.50
C TYR A 79 11.47 -10.97 21.25
N ASN A 80 11.89 -9.83 21.82
CA ASN A 80 13.13 -9.71 22.59
C ASN A 80 14.36 -10.27 21.86
N LYS A 81 14.48 -9.98 20.54
CA LYS A 81 15.52 -10.53 19.69
C LYS A 81 16.88 -9.89 20.02
N PRO A 82 17.92 -10.67 20.41
CA PRO A 82 19.22 -10.09 20.77
C PRO A 82 20.01 -9.57 19.57
N GLY A 83 19.78 -10.13 18.38
CA GLY A 83 20.50 -9.80 17.14
C GLY A 83 19.68 -9.03 16.12
N GLU A 84 20.18 -9.02 14.89
CA GLU A 84 19.49 -8.42 13.75
C GLU A 84 18.25 -9.22 13.35
N VAL A 85 17.18 -8.49 12.96
CA VAL A 85 15.93 -9.09 12.49
C VAL A 85 15.97 -9.19 10.98
N PHE A 86 15.84 -10.41 10.47
CA PHE A 86 15.60 -10.62 9.05
C PHE A 86 14.19 -10.20 8.70
N LEU A 87 14.06 -9.37 7.66
CA LEU A 87 12.77 -9.01 7.06
C LEU A 87 12.97 -8.80 5.56
N GLY A 88 12.30 -9.63 4.75
CA GLY A 88 12.36 -9.58 3.29
C GLY A 88 11.20 -8.77 2.70
N LEU A 89 11.46 -8.09 1.60
CA LEU A 89 10.50 -7.22 0.91
C LEU A 89 10.13 -7.80 -0.48
N PRO A 90 9.01 -8.55 -0.61
CA PRO A 90 8.61 -9.15 -1.87
C PRO A 90 7.96 -8.16 -2.85
N HIS A 91 7.37 -7.07 -2.35
CA HIS A 91 6.75 -6.01 -3.16
C HIS A 91 6.81 -4.65 -2.47
N ARG A 92 6.46 -3.60 -3.21
CA ARG A 92 6.44 -2.22 -2.71
C ARG A 92 5.18 -1.50 -3.13
N LEU A 93 4.81 -0.49 -2.36
CA LEU A 93 3.89 0.58 -2.75
C LEU A 93 4.67 1.87 -2.95
N ASP A 94 4.18 2.71 -3.87
CA ASP A 94 4.70 4.08 -4.03
C ASP A 94 4.48 4.89 -2.74
N ARG A 95 5.33 5.87 -2.46
CA ARG A 95 5.19 6.75 -1.28
C ARG A 95 3.77 7.31 -1.12
N PRO A 96 3.15 7.92 -2.16
CA PRO A 96 1.82 8.53 -2.00
C PRO A 96 0.65 7.53 -1.95
N THR A 97 0.92 6.23 -2.14
CA THR A 97 -0.08 5.16 -2.11
C THR A 97 -0.17 4.57 -0.71
N SER A 98 -1.38 4.42 -0.18
CA SER A 98 -1.66 3.77 1.10
C SER A 98 -2.07 2.30 0.92
N GLY A 99 -2.17 1.56 2.03
CA GLY A 99 -2.73 0.22 2.06
C GLY A 99 -1.77 -0.88 2.47
N VAL A 100 -2.12 -2.11 2.15
CA VAL A 100 -1.43 -3.32 2.60
C VAL A 100 -0.01 -3.43 2.02
N VAL A 101 0.98 -3.62 2.91
CA VAL A 101 2.34 -4.03 2.55
C VAL A 101 2.68 -5.33 3.28
N LEU A 102 3.08 -6.34 2.52
CA LEU A 102 3.44 -7.67 3.00
C LEU A 102 4.98 -7.82 3.06
N PHE A 103 5.49 -8.35 4.17
CA PHE A 103 6.88 -8.69 4.37
C PHE A 103 7.05 -10.17 4.69
N ALA A 104 8.22 -10.72 4.35
CA ALA A 104 8.63 -12.07 4.73
C ALA A 104 9.50 -12.03 5.98
N ARG A 105 9.14 -12.79 7.02
CA ARG A 105 9.93 -12.94 8.25
C ARG A 105 10.99 -14.04 8.17
N THR A 106 10.98 -14.84 7.10
CA THR A 106 11.98 -15.88 6.83
C THR A 106 12.41 -15.84 5.37
N SER A 107 13.66 -16.26 5.09
CA SER A 107 14.20 -16.37 3.73
C SER A 107 13.38 -17.33 2.86
N LYS A 108 12.93 -18.44 3.44
CA LYS A 108 12.07 -19.43 2.75
C LYS A 108 10.74 -18.82 2.31
N ALA A 109 10.10 -18.00 3.16
CA ALA A 109 8.87 -17.28 2.79
C ALA A 109 9.15 -16.23 1.71
N LEU A 110 10.28 -15.50 1.80
CA LEU A 110 10.65 -14.49 0.81
C LEU A 110 10.80 -15.07 -0.59
N VAL A 111 11.53 -16.18 -0.73
CA VAL A 111 11.72 -16.85 -2.04
C VAL A 111 10.38 -17.23 -2.66
N ARG A 112 9.48 -17.80 -1.86
CA ARG A 112 8.16 -18.24 -2.34
C ARG A 112 7.24 -17.09 -2.67
N LEU A 113 7.24 -16.03 -1.85
CA LEU A 113 6.48 -14.81 -2.15
C LEU A 113 7.00 -14.12 -3.41
N ASN A 114 8.32 -14.02 -3.59
CA ASN A 114 8.90 -13.46 -4.82
C ASN A 114 8.43 -14.22 -6.07
N ALA A 115 8.38 -15.55 -6.03
CA ALA A 115 7.85 -16.34 -7.13
C ALA A 115 6.38 -16.02 -7.42
N MET A 116 5.52 -15.92 -6.38
CA MET A 116 4.11 -15.54 -6.53
C MET A 116 3.93 -14.14 -7.13
N PHE A 117 4.75 -13.17 -6.70
CA PHE A 117 4.72 -11.80 -7.25
C PHE A 117 5.24 -11.71 -8.68
N GLN A 118 6.09 -12.64 -9.13
CA GLN A 118 6.60 -12.69 -10.49
C GLN A 118 5.60 -13.30 -11.47
N THR A 119 4.95 -14.40 -11.09
CA THR A 119 3.99 -15.09 -11.96
C THR A 119 2.60 -14.44 -11.96
N HIS A 120 2.25 -13.74 -10.88
CA HIS A 120 0.91 -13.15 -10.64
C HIS A 120 -0.26 -14.16 -10.63
N GLU A 121 0.00 -15.47 -10.73
CA GLU A 121 -1.03 -16.49 -10.83
C GLU A 121 -1.67 -16.86 -9.49
N SER A 122 -0.89 -16.80 -8.42
CA SER A 122 -1.32 -17.23 -7.08
C SER A 122 -1.40 -16.09 -6.06
N ILE A 123 -1.41 -14.84 -6.55
CA ILE A 123 -1.53 -13.65 -5.72
C ILE A 123 -2.49 -12.64 -6.38
N HIS A 124 -3.55 -12.31 -5.67
CA HIS A 124 -4.54 -11.33 -6.11
C HIS A 124 -4.33 -10.02 -5.35
N LYS A 125 -4.29 -8.92 -6.08
CA LYS A 125 -4.09 -7.57 -5.54
C LYS A 125 -5.25 -6.70 -5.96
N THR A 126 -6.04 -6.28 -4.98
CA THR A 126 -7.17 -5.39 -5.18
C THR A 126 -6.80 -4.00 -4.67
N TYR A 127 -6.95 -3.01 -5.53
CA TYR A 127 -6.76 -1.60 -5.19
C TYR A 127 -8.08 -0.86 -5.30
N TRP A 128 -8.24 0.13 -4.49
CA TRP A 128 -9.30 1.12 -4.63
C TRP A 128 -8.70 2.45 -5.04
N ALA A 129 -9.37 3.12 -6.00
CA ALA A 129 -8.94 4.44 -6.47
C ALA A 129 -10.12 5.39 -6.58
N ILE A 130 -9.94 6.63 -6.15
CA ILE A 130 -10.94 7.69 -6.34
C ILE A 130 -10.49 8.57 -7.49
N VAL A 131 -11.38 8.76 -8.48
CA VAL A 131 -11.19 9.61 -9.65
C VAL A 131 -12.27 10.69 -9.71
N ALA A 132 -11.94 11.86 -10.25
CA ALA A 132 -12.93 12.93 -10.50
C ALA A 132 -13.64 12.73 -11.84
N ASN A 133 -12.89 12.23 -12.85
CA ASN A 133 -13.42 11.90 -14.16
C ASN A 133 -13.62 10.39 -14.22
N PRO A 134 -14.83 9.85 -14.16
CA PRO A 134 -15.05 8.40 -14.27
C PRO A 134 -14.61 7.90 -15.66
N PRO A 135 -14.15 6.64 -15.75
CA PRO A 135 -14.01 5.99 -17.04
C PRO A 135 -15.34 5.99 -17.82
N ARG A 136 -15.25 5.91 -19.15
CA ARG A 136 -16.44 5.91 -20.02
C ARG A 136 -17.39 4.75 -19.70
N GLU A 137 -16.82 3.58 -19.43
CA GLU A 137 -17.59 2.38 -19.08
C GLU A 137 -17.45 2.12 -17.56
N PRO A 138 -18.50 1.60 -16.89
CA PRO A 138 -18.50 1.33 -15.45
C PRO A 138 -17.53 0.22 -15.05
N GLU A 139 -17.17 -0.65 -15.98
CA GLU A 139 -16.15 -1.69 -15.81
C GLU A 139 -15.34 -1.84 -17.10
N GLY A 140 -14.11 -2.32 -16.98
CA GLY A 140 -13.26 -2.47 -18.14
C GLY A 140 -11.96 -3.22 -17.89
N TYR A 141 -11.29 -3.52 -18.99
CA TYR A 141 -9.98 -4.14 -19.05
C TYR A 141 -9.02 -3.19 -19.75
N LEU A 142 -7.91 -2.87 -19.10
CA LEU A 142 -6.87 -2.00 -19.66
C LEU A 142 -5.61 -2.83 -19.94
N GLU A 143 -5.19 -2.76 -21.18
CA GLU A 143 -3.96 -3.36 -21.66
C GLU A 143 -3.13 -2.30 -22.38
N HIS A 144 -1.93 -2.00 -21.85
CA HIS A 144 -1.04 -0.99 -22.38
C HIS A 144 0.42 -1.43 -22.24
N TRP A 145 1.26 -0.99 -23.17
CA TRP A 145 2.71 -1.08 -23.02
C TRP A 145 3.21 0.13 -22.24
N LEU A 146 3.91 -0.11 -21.14
CA LEU A 146 4.43 0.94 -20.26
C LEU A 146 5.95 1.02 -20.33
N LEU A 147 6.47 2.21 -20.60
CA LEU A 147 7.89 2.55 -20.54
C LEU A 147 8.16 3.39 -19.30
N ARG A 148 9.06 2.93 -18.42
CA ARG A 148 9.54 3.71 -17.28
C ARG A 148 10.67 4.63 -17.70
N LYS A 149 10.53 5.92 -17.45
CA LYS A 149 11.62 6.89 -17.52
C LYS A 149 12.18 7.13 -16.12
N GLU A 150 13.35 6.57 -15.84
CA GLU A 150 13.94 6.57 -14.48
C GLU A 150 14.27 7.98 -14.00
N LYS A 151 14.83 8.84 -14.86
CA LYS A 151 15.18 10.25 -14.54
C LYS A 151 13.95 11.05 -14.09
N GLU A 152 12.78 10.77 -14.64
CA GLU A 152 11.51 11.44 -14.31
C GLU A 152 10.75 10.71 -13.17
N ASN A 153 11.21 9.50 -12.82
CA ASN A 153 10.48 8.59 -11.94
C ASN A 153 9.00 8.48 -12.34
N LYS A 154 8.73 8.28 -13.64
CA LYS A 154 7.40 8.25 -14.23
C LYS A 154 7.30 7.17 -15.30
N SER A 155 6.13 6.55 -15.46
CA SER A 155 5.82 5.61 -16.53
C SER A 155 4.91 6.26 -17.55
N TYR A 156 5.04 5.85 -18.81
CA TYR A 156 4.28 6.37 -19.94
C TYR A 156 3.71 5.20 -20.73
N VAL A 157 2.49 5.38 -21.24
CA VAL A 157 1.93 4.49 -22.25
C VAL A 157 2.66 4.74 -23.57
N VAL A 158 3.13 3.67 -24.19
CA VAL A 158 3.86 3.70 -25.47
C VAL A 158 3.28 2.63 -26.40
N ARG A 159 3.70 2.65 -27.68
CA ARG A 159 3.31 1.60 -28.63
C ARG A 159 4.02 0.29 -28.31
N GLU A 160 3.44 -0.80 -28.72
CA GLU A 160 4.11 -2.10 -28.75
C GLU A 160 5.42 -2.04 -29.52
N GLY A 161 6.41 -2.83 -29.12
CA GLY A 161 7.73 -2.90 -29.77
C GLY A 161 8.72 -1.81 -29.33
N VAL A 162 8.31 -0.83 -28.52
CA VAL A 162 9.26 0.14 -27.94
C VAL A 162 10.20 -0.59 -26.97
N LYS A 163 11.50 -0.40 -27.13
CA LYS A 163 12.54 -1.02 -26.30
C LYS A 163 12.28 -0.72 -24.82
N ASP A 164 12.44 -1.73 -23.95
CA ASP A 164 12.24 -1.68 -22.50
C ASP A 164 10.78 -1.43 -22.04
N ALA A 165 9.84 -1.28 -22.96
CA ALA A 165 8.43 -1.23 -22.63
C ALA A 165 7.94 -2.62 -22.12
N LYS A 166 7.04 -2.60 -21.14
CA LYS A 166 6.50 -3.82 -20.53
C LYS A 166 4.99 -3.82 -20.59
N LEU A 167 4.41 -4.94 -20.99
CA LEU A 167 2.97 -5.12 -21.02
C LEU A 167 2.38 -5.02 -19.60
N ALA A 168 1.32 -4.24 -19.46
CA ALA A 168 0.61 -3.94 -18.22
C ALA A 168 -0.88 -4.19 -18.40
N LYS A 169 -1.46 -5.00 -17.51
CA LYS A 169 -2.84 -5.46 -17.57
C LYS A 169 -3.55 -5.25 -16.23
N LEU A 170 -4.72 -4.68 -16.24
CA LEU A 170 -5.61 -4.57 -15.09
C LEU A 170 -7.07 -4.66 -15.50
N ARG A 171 -7.94 -4.98 -14.55
CA ARG A 171 -9.39 -4.79 -14.66
C ARG A 171 -9.82 -3.73 -13.67
N TYR A 172 -10.87 -3.00 -14.00
CA TYR A 172 -11.51 -2.09 -13.06
C TYR A 172 -13.02 -2.23 -13.13
N ARG A 173 -13.69 -1.88 -12.03
CA ARG A 173 -15.14 -1.69 -11.96
C ARG A 173 -15.47 -0.54 -11.02
N THR A 174 -16.56 0.15 -11.29
CA THR A 174 -17.10 1.17 -10.40
C THR A 174 -17.76 0.51 -9.20
N LEU A 175 -17.39 0.94 -7.99
CA LEU A 175 -18.00 0.50 -6.74
C LEU A 175 -19.05 1.47 -6.23
N ALA A 176 -18.74 2.77 -6.28
CA ALA A 176 -19.61 3.82 -5.81
C ALA A 176 -19.35 5.12 -6.58
N GLN A 177 -20.36 5.98 -6.61
CA GLN A 177 -20.28 7.28 -7.27
C GLN A 177 -21.00 8.33 -6.42
N SER A 178 -20.42 9.52 -6.35
CA SER A 178 -21.02 10.75 -5.84
C SER A 178 -21.11 11.77 -6.98
N ASP A 179 -21.64 12.95 -6.71
CA ASP A 179 -21.76 14.03 -7.72
C ASP A 179 -20.44 14.42 -8.38
N ARG A 180 -19.32 14.24 -7.67
CA ARG A 180 -17.99 14.71 -8.13
C ARG A 180 -16.93 13.65 -8.22
N TYR A 181 -17.15 12.49 -7.63
CA TYR A 181 -16.09 11.47 -7.50
C TYR A 181 -16.64 10.07 -7.69
N THR A 182 -15.82 9.23 -8.28
CA THR A 182 -16.12 7.81 -8.49
C THR A 182 -15.07 6.97 -7.81
N LEU A 183 -15.50 5.96 -7.05
CA LEU A 183 -14.65 4.94 -6.46
C LEU A 183 -14.57 3.76 -7.42
N LEU A 184 -13.36 3.41 -7.81
CA LEU A 184 -13.04 2.27 -8.65
C LEU A 184 -12.38 1.17 -7.82
N GLU A 185 -12.81 -0.07 -8.02
CA GLU A 185 -12.05 -1.26 -7.66
C GLU A 185 -11.18 -1.69 -8.83
N ILE A 186 -9.93 -2.01 -8.56
CA ILE A 186 -8.94 -2.34 -9.56
C ILE A 186 -8.28 -3.66 -9.20
N THR A 187 -8.37 -4.66 -10.08
CA THR A 187 -7.65 -5.92 -9.98
C THR A 187 -6.39 -5.86 -10.86
N LEU A 188 -5.22 -5.93 -10.24
CA LEU A 188 -3.95 -5.97 -10.97
C LEU A 188 -3.62 -7.37 -11.47
N LEU A 189 -3.46 -7.51 -12.78
CA LEU A 189 -3.00 -8.74 -13.45
C LEU A 189 -1.48 -8.71 -13.70
N THR A 190 -0.86 -7.54 -13.62
CA THR A 190 0.60 -7.31 -13.67
C THR A 190 0.99 -6.29 -12.62
N GLY A 191 2.29 -6.12 -12.34
CA GLY A 191 2.80 -5.18 -11.33
C GLY A 191 3.88 -4.26 -11.87
N ARG A 192 3.56 -3.39 -12.87
CA ARG A 192 4.54 -2.44 -13.44
C ARG A 192 4.62 -1.17 -12.59
N HIS A 193 5.76 -0.49 -12.70
CA HIS A 193 5.98 0.79 -12.02
C HIS A 193 4.89 1.80 -12.38
N HIS A 194 4.24 2.40 -11.37
CA HIS A 194 3.13 3.34 -11.50
C HIS A 194 1.96 2.85 -12.38
N GLN A 195 1.74 1.55 -12.48
CA GLN A 195 0.83 0.95 -13.47
C GLN A 195 -0.57 1.55 -13.43
N ILE A 196 -1.25 1.49 -12.28
CA ILE A 196 -2.63 1.98 -12.14
C ILE A 196 -2.69 3.47 -12.46
N ARG A 197 -1.76 4.25 -11.91
CA ARG A 197 -1.65 5.69 -12.09
C ARG A 197 -1.55 6.07 -13.58
N CYS A 198 -0.64 5.39 -14.28
CA CYS A 198 -0.38 5.62 -15.70
C CYS A 198 -1.56 5.19 -16.57
N GLN A 199 -2.14 4.01 -16.33
CA GLN A 199 -3.22 3.46 -17.15
C GLN A 199 -4.53 4.23 -16.96
N LEU A 200 -4.90 4.61 -15.74
CA LEU A 200 -6.09 5.43 -15.50
C LEU A 200 -5.95 6.83 -16.10
N ALA A 201 -4.78 7.46 -15.97
CA ALA A 201 -4.52 8.76 -16.61
C ALA A 201 -4.61 8.68 -18.14
N ALA A 202 -4.14 7.58 -18.74
CA ALA A 202 -4.17 7.38 -20.20
C ALA A 202 -5.61 7.30 -20.77
N ILE A 203 -6.57 6.87 -19.97
CA ILE A 203 -8.00 6.84 -20.35
C ILE A 203 -8.76 8.10 -19.91
N GLY A 204 -8.06 9.16 -19.44
CA GLY A 204 -8.68 10.42 -19.02
C GLY A 204 -9.23 10.42 -17.60
N SER A 205 -8.94 9.40 -16.79
CA SER A 205 -9.42 9.23 -15.41
C SER A 205 -8.26 9.29 -14.39
N PRO A 206 -7.50 10.40 -14.29
CA PRO A 206 -6.39 10.51 -13.34
C PRO A 206 -6.89 10.35 -11.90
N ILE A 207 -6.09 9.67 -11.08
CA ILE A 207 -6.40 9.47 -9.67
C ILE A 207 -6.38 10.82 -8.95
N ARG A 208 -7.39 11.08 -8.10
CA ARG A 208 -7.45 12.29 -7.27
C ARG A 208 -6.16 12.46 -6.47
N GLY A 209 -5.58 13.65 -6.53
CA GLY A 209 -4.31 13.99 -5.84
C GLY A 209 -3.05 13.67 -6.64
N ASP A 210 -3.14 12.94 -7.73
CA ASP A 210 -1.96 12.52 -8.51
C ASP A 210 -1.52 13.57 -9.54
N LEU A 211 -0.87 14.64 -9.06
CA LEU A 211 -0.34 15.72 -9.91
C LEU A 211 0.61 15.20 -10.99
N LYS A 212 1.39 14.14 -10.69
CA LYS A 212 2.33 13.54 -11.65
C LYS A 212 1.62 12.98 -12.88
N TYR A 213 0.38 12.56 -12.73
CA TYR A 213 -0.44 11.95 -13.79
C TYR A 213 -1.66 12.79 -14.17
N GLY A 214 -1.67 14.09 -13.86
CA GLY A 214 -2.62 15.03 -14.42
C GLY A 214 -3.81 15.37 -13.52
N ALA A 215 -3.82 14.98 -12.26
CA ALA A 215 -4.80 15.52 -11.32
C ALA A 215 -4.57 17.04 -11.15
N PRO A 216 -5.65 17.84 -11.10
CA PRO A 216 -5.51 19.31 -11.05
C PRO A 216 -5.04 19.83 -9.68
N ARG A 217 -5.20 19.07 -8.61
CA ARG A 217 -4.86 19.46 -7.23
C ARG A 217 -4.30 18.27 -6.44
N SER A 218 -3.39 18.56 -5.50
CA SER A 218 -2.92 17.58 -4.51
C SER A 218 -4.00 17.30 -3.46
N ASN A 219 -3.90 16.15 -2.81
CA ASN A 219 -4.64 15.88 -1.58
C ASN A 219 -4.00 16.63 -0.40
N PRO A 220 -4.79 17.01 0.63
CA PRO A 220 -4.28 17.73 1.80
C PRO A 220 -3.19 16.98 2.57
N ASP A 221 -3.22 15.64 2.55
CA ASP A 221 -2.25 14.76 3.20
C ASP A 221 -0.98 14.52 2.37
N GLY A 222 -0.90 15.08 1.14
CA GLY A 222 0.21 14.88 0.19
C GLY A 222 0.19 13.51 -0.49
N GLY A 223 -0.79 12.67 -0.20
CA GLY A 223 -1.01 11.38 -0.85
C GLY A 223 -1.80 11.48 -2.15
N ILE A 224 -2.07 10.33 -2.75
CA ILE A 224 -3.03 10.16 -3.84
C ILE A 224 -4.16 9.25 -3.38
N SER A 225 -5.34 9.40 -3.94
CA SER A 225 -6.48 8.54 -3.59
C SER A 225 -6.38 7.17 -4.26
N LEU A 226 -5.25 6.47 -4.02
CA LEU A 226 -4.97 5.10 -4.42
C LEU A 226 -4.62 4.29 -3.17
N HIS A 227 -5.33 3.20 -2.96
CA HIS A 227 -5.24 2.39 -1.76
C HIS A 227 -5.12 0.91 -2.12
N ALA A 228 -4.05 0.25 -1.69
CA ALA A 228 -3.88 -1.21 -1.79
C ALA A 228 -4.81 -1.87 -0.76
N ARG A 229 -6.06 -2.10 -1.18
CA ARG A 229 -7.16 -2.52 -0.30
C ARG A 229 -7.00 -3.93 0.22
N GLU A 230 -6.61 -4.86 -0.66
CA GLU A 230 -6.56 -6.28 -0.32
C GLU A 230 -5.42 -6.98 -1.06
N ILE A 231 -4.83 -7.95 -0.37
CA ILE A 231 -3.94 -8.93 -0.95
C ILE A 231 -4.39 -10.33 -0.53
N ALA A 232 -4.71 -11.18 -1.51
CA ALA A 232 -5.11 -12.56 -1.29
C ALA A 232 -4.15 -13.53 -1.98
N PHE A 233 -3.72 -14.55 -1.26
CA PHE A 233 -2.72 -15.52 -1.73
C PHE A 233 -2.75 -16.82 -0.92
N VAL A 234 -2.09 -17.85 -1.42
CA VAL A 234 -1.83 -19.07 -0.65
C VAL A 234 -0.60 -18.87 0.22
N HIS A 235 -0.76 -19.04 1.53
CA HIS A 235 0.34 -18.82 2.48
C HIS A 235 1.59 -19.62 2.09
N PRO A 236 2.78 -18.98 2.05
CA PRO A 236 3.98 -19.59 1.46
C PRO A 236 4.47 -20.86 2.18
N VAL A 237 4.10 -21.05 3.44
CA VAL A 237 4.54 -22.18 4.25
C VAL A 237 3.41 -23.12 4.62
N SER A 238 2.33 -22.63 5.25
CA SER A 238 1.17 -23.45 5.68
C SER A 238 0.27 -23.92 4.54
N LYS A 239 0.37 -23.27 3.36
CA LYS A 239 -0.46 -23.56 2.18
C LYS A 239 -1.96 -23.26 2.36
N ILE A 240 -2.33 -22.54 3.38
CA ILE A 240 -3.71 -22.10 3.63
C ILE A 240 -3.98 -20.81 2.83
N PRO A 241 -5.13 -20.65 2.17
CA PRO A 241 -5.53 -19.39 1.57
C PRO A 241 -5.65 -18.29 2.63
N ILE A 242 -5.11 -17.12 2.34
CA ILE A 242 -5.14 -15.93 3.18
C ILE A 242 -5.63 -14.75 2.36
N SER A 243 -6.52 -13.95 2.93
CA SER A 243 -6.88 -12.61 2.46
C SER A 243 -6.59 -11.60 3.57
N ILE A 244 -5.87 -10.53 3.24
CA ILE A 244 -5.48 -9.47 4.16
C ILE A 244 -6.00 -8.15 3.59
N THR A 245 -6.86 -7.49 4.36
CA THR A 245 -7.51 -6.25 3.97
C THR A 245 -7.00 -5.09 4.83
N ALA A 246 -6.60 -3.98 4.21
CA ALA A 246 -6.28 -2.74 4.91
C ALA A 246 -7.53 -1.88 5.08
N PRO A 247 -7.74 -1.23 6.23
CA PRO A 247 -8.80 -0.23 6.37
C PRO A 247 -8.56 0.93 5.40
N VAL A 248 -9.64 1.51 4.88
CA VAL A 248 -9.55 2.70 4.03
C VAL A 248 -8.92 3.87 4.79
N PRO A 249 -8.27 4.83 4.09
CA PRO A 249 -7.77 6.05 4.73
C PRO A 249 -8.86 6.79 5.49
N ASP A 250 -8.51 7.36 6.65
CA ASP A 250 -9.42 8.15 7.48
C ASP A 250 -9.60 9.56 6.89
N ASP A 251 -10.37 9.64 5.82
CA ASP A 251 -10.72 10.83 5.06
C ASP A 251 -12.22 10.83 4.77
N ASN A 252 -12.85 12.02 4.83
CA ASN A 252 -14.31 12.15 4.67
C ASN A 252 -14.82 11.61 3.33
N LEU A 253 -14.04 11.77 2.25
CA LEU A 253 -14.42 11.29 0.94
C LEU A 253 -14.35 9.76 0.85
N TRP A 254 -13.31 9.14 1.44
CA TRP A 254 -13.23 7.70 1.54
C TRP A 254 -14.41 7.14 2.33
N ARG A 255 -14.71 7.72 3.50
CA ARG A 255 -15.86 7.30 4.33
C ARG A 255 -17.18 7.41 3.56
N ALA A 256 -17.43 8.56 2.90
CA ALA A 256 -18.67 8.78 2.15
C ALA A 256 -18.85 7.79 0.98
N LEU A 257 -17.77 7.43 0.26
CA LEU A 257 -17.85 6.52 -0.88
C LEU A 257 -17.86 5.03 -0.47
N THR A 258 -17.53 4.71 0.78
CA THR A 258 -17.43 3.31 1.24
C THR A 258 -18.46 2.93 2.29
N GLN A 259 -19.33 3.84 2.72
CA GLN A 259 -20.29 3.62 3.81
C GLN A 259 -21.31 2.51 3.53
N ASN A 260 -21.56 2.18 2.27
CA ASN A 260 -22.54 1.19 1.83
C ASN A 260 -21.91 -0.04 1.16
N LEU A 261 -20.59 -0.27 1.34
CA LEU A 261 -19.84 -1.38 0.75
C LEU A 261 -19.55 -2.49 1.75
#